data_62bd06b742e6cb9099682ee3f72c066a
#
_entry.id   62bd06b742e6cb9099682ee3f72c066a
#
_cell.length_a   1.000
_cell.length_b   1.000
_cell.length_c   1.000
_cell.angle_alpha   90.00
_cell.angle_beta   90.00
_cell.angle_gamma   90.00
#
_symmetry.space_group_name_H-M   'P 1'
#
loop_
_entity.id
_entity.type
_entity.pdbx_description
1 polymer ?
#
loop_
_entity_poly.entity_id
_entity_poly.type
_entity_poly.pdbx_seq_one_letter_code
_entity_poly.pdbx_strand_id
1 'polypeptide(L)'
;DEQGVECYVVGGYVRDLFLERPSQDIDIVTVGSGIALAKALAGRLGRGAHLSVFSNFGTAQVKFKGMEVEFVGARKESYSHDSRKPVVEDGTLEDDQNRRDFTINALAVCLNRERFGELVDPFDGVWDMEDRLIRTPLDPDITFSDDPLRMMRAVRFASQLGFTIEEETFDAIRRNAPRIGIVSRERIAAELNKIVLSPVPSIGFELLEATGLLERIFPELHNLKGVEKRGAHAHKDNFVPVSYTHLRD
;
A
#
# COMPACT_ATOMS: atom_id res chain seq x y z
N ASP A 1 20.87 -14.79 -11.24
CA ASP A 1 22.29 -15.20 -11.34
C ASP A 1 22.88 -14.97 -12.75
N GLU A 2 22.27 -15.50 -13.82
CA GLU A 2 22.81 -15.35 -15.19
C GLU A 2 22.95 -13.90 -15.68
N GLN A 3 22.14 -13.00 -15.15
CA GLN A 3 22.20 -11.58 -15.45
C GLN A 3 23.12 -10.80 -14.50
N GLY A 4 23.72 -11.46 -13.51
CA GLY A 4 24.63 -10.86 -12.56
C GLY A 4 24.00 -9.79 -11.65
N VAL A 5 22.67 -9.86 -11.43
CA VAL A 5 21.93 -8.91 -10.59
C VAL A 5 21.28 -9.60 -9.40
N GLU A 6 21.21 -8.89 -8.28
CA GLU A 6 20.39 -9.32 -7.15
C GLU A 6 18.91 -9.07 -7.45
N CYS A 7 18.05 -10.04 -7.10
CA CYS A 7 16.62 -9.87 -7.26
C CYS A 7 15.83 -10.49 -6.11
N TYR A 8 14.71 -9.86 -5.81
CA TYR A 8 13.88 -10.16 -4.66
C TYR A 8 12.40 -10.09 -5.04
N VAL A 9 11.60 -11.04 -4.56
CA VAL A 9 10.16 -10.84 -4.51
C VAL A 9 9.84 -9.99 -3.29
N VAL A 10 8.93 -9.03 -3.42
CA VAL A 10 8.73 -7.97 -2.42
C VAL A 10 7.27 -7.63 -2.16
N GLY A 11 7.03 -6.90 -1.10
CA GLY A 11 5.79 -6.18 -0.87
C GLY A 11 4.60 -7.04 -0.50
N GLY A 12 3.44 -6.71 -1.10
CA GLY A 12 2.16 -7.34 -0.78
C GLY A 12 2.15 -8.84 -0.97
N TYR A 13 2.85 -9.36 -1.97
CA TYR A 13 2.95 -10.80 -2.20
C TYR A 13 3.64 -11.53 -1.03
N VAL A 14 4.78 -10.99 -0.55
CA VAL A 14 5.50 -11.57 0.59
C VAL A 14 4.64 -11.53 1.86
N ARG A 15 4.03 -10.38 2.16
CA ARG A 15 3.07 -10.26 3.27
C ARG A 15 1.97 -11.33 3.16
N ASP A 16 1.36 -11.47 2.00
CA ASP A 16 0.22 -12.38 1.81
C ASP A 16 0.64 -13.86 1.91
N LEU A 17 1.90 -14.21 1.57
CA LEU A 17 2.47 -15.53 1.85
C LEU A 17 2.51 -15.82 3.37
N PHE A 18 2.99 -14.88 4.18
CA PHE A 18 3.03 -15.03 5.64
C PHE A 18 1.63 -15.07 6.27
N LEU A 19 0.66 -14.36 5.69
CA LEU A 19 -0.72 -14.32 6.15
C LEU A 19 -1.58 -15.47 5.56
N GLU A 20 -0.98 -16.40 4.80
CA GLU A 20 -1.68 -17.51 4.12
C GLU A 20 -2.85 -17.03 3.24
N ARG A 21 -2.71 -15.84 2.63
CA ARG A 21 -3.72 -15.23 1.76
C ARG A 21 -3.37 -15.46 0.29
N PRO A 22 -4.35 -15.77 -0.56
CA PRO A 22 -4.09 -15.87 -2.00
C PRO A 22 -3.68 -14.52 -2.56
N SER A 23 -2.55 -14.46 -3.26
CA SER A 23 -2.08 -13.29 -3.98
C SER A 23 -1.58 -13.70 -5.36
N GLN A 24 -1.86 -12.87 -6.37
CA GLN A 24 -1.39 -13.06 -7.75
C GLN A 24 -0.51 -11.89 -8.22
N ASP A 25 -0.42 -10.83 -7.43
CA ASP A 25 0.37 -9.64 -7.74
C ASP A 25 1.82 -9.88 -7.29
N ILE A 26 2.63 -10.41 -8.18
CA ILE A 26 4.04 -10.73 -7.89
C ILE A 26 4.91 -9.57 -8.35
N ASP A 27 5.49 -8.86 -7.37
CA ASP A 27 6.44 -7.77 -7.63
C ASP A 27 7.87 -8.26 -7.41
N ILE A 28 8.73 -8.07 -8.41
CA ILE A 28 10.16 -8.37 -8.31
C ILE A 28 10.95 -7.06 -8.38
N VAL A 29 11.74 -6.82 -7.34
CA VAL A 29 12.75 -5.76 -7.32
C VAL A 29 14.11 -6.35 -7.68
N THR A 30 14.85 -5.67 -8.56
CA THR A 30 16.23 -6.01 -8.88
C THR A 30 17.15 -4.84 -8.62
N VAL A 31 18.34 -5.11 -8.09
CA VAL A 31 19.40 -4.10 -7.98
C VAL A 31 20.01 -3.93 -9.36
N GLY A 32 19.42 -2.99 -10.13
CA GLY A 32 19.69 -2.76 -11.54
C GLY A 32 18.42 -2.59 -12.36
N SER A 33 18.48 -2.88 -13.66
CA SER A 33 17.35 -2.65 -14.57
C SER A 33 16.30 -3.76 -14.52
N GLY A 34 15.13 -3.48 -13.92
CA GLY A 34 13.97 -4.36 -13.95
C GLY A 34 13.51 -4.68 -15.37
N ILE A 35 13.57 -3.71 -16.29
CA ILE A 35 13.23 -3.91 -17.72
C ILE A 35 14.18 -4.92 -18.37
N ALA A 36 15.48 -4.84 -18.08
CA ALA A 36 16.46 -5.78 -18.65
C ALA A 36 16.20 -7.20 -18.13
N LEU A 37 15.94 -7.36 -16.83
CA LEU A 37 15.63 -8.65 -16.22
C LEU A 37 14.34 -9.25 -16.80
N ALA A 38 13.28 -8.45 -16.95
CA ALA A 38 12.01 -8.89 -17.54
C ALA A 38 12.19 -9.35 -19.01
N LYS A 39 12.98 -8.62 -19.81
CA LYS A 39 13.33 -9.01 -21.18
C LYS A 39 14.07 -10.33 -21.23
N ALA A 40 15.05 -10.53 -20.35
CA ALA A 40 15.81 -11.76 -20.26
C ALA A 40 14.91 -12.96 -19.91
N LEU A 41 14.01 -12.78 -18.90
CA LEU A 41 13.05 -13.81 -18.53
C LEU A 41 12.08 -14.13 -19.68
N ALA A 42 11.48 -13.14 -20.31
CA ALA A 42 10.56 -13.34 -21.43
C ALA A 42 11.24 -14.09 -22.59
N GLY A 43 12.51 -13.76 -22.89
CA GLY A 43 13.31 -14.47 -23.88
C GLY A 43 13.53 -15.93 -23.54
N ARG A 44 13.78 -16.26 -22.27
CA ARG A 44 13.94 -17.64 -21.78
C ARG A 44 12.64 -18.44 -21.82
N LEU A 45 11.53 -17.82 -21.47
CA LEU A 45 10.20 -18.46 -21.48
C LEU A 45 9.72 -18.74 -22.92
N GLY A 46 10.21 -17.96 -23.89
CA GLY A 46 9.93 -18.16 -25.31
C GLY A 46 8.48 -17.92 -25.70
N ARG A 47 7.99 -18.73 -26.66
CA ARG A 47 6.64 -18.59 -27.20
C ARG A 47 5.57 -18.75 -26.11
N GLY A 48 4.72 -17.73 -25.96
CA GLY A 48 3.66 -17.69 -24.95
C GLY A 48 3.94 -16.75 -23.77
N ALA A 49 5.17 -16.24 -23.65
CA ALA A 49 5.45 -15.12 -22.77
C ALA A 49 5.04 -13.80 -23.43
N HIS A 50 4.29 -12.98 -22.71
CA HIS A 50 3.92 -11.64 -23.13
C HIS A 50 4.64 -10.62 -22.27
N LEU A 51 5.47 -9.76 -22.91
CA LEU A 51 6.24 -8.71 -22.24
C LEU A 51 5.61 -7.35 -22.54
N SER A 52 5.29 -6.61 -21.48
CA SER A 52 4.90 -5.20 -21.54
C SER A 52 5.98 -4.35 -20.87
N VAL A 53 6.42 -3.26 -21.52
CA VAL A 53 7.45 -2.37 -20.98
C VAL A 53 6.88 -0.98 -20.79
N PHE A 54 7.04 -0.43 -19.58
CA PHE A 54 6.57 0.89 -19.15
C PHE A 54 7.77 1.79 -18.89
N SER A 55 8.43 2.23 -19.96
CA SER A 55 9.71 2.97 -19.90
C SER A 55 9.65 4.22 -19.03
N ASN A 56 8.53 4.95 -19.04
CA ASN A 56 8.34 6.15 -18.23
C ASN A 56 8.35 5.88 -16.71
N PHE A 57 8.10 4.64 -16.30
CA PHE A 57 8.07 4.21 -14.90
C PHE A 57 9.26 3.32 -14.53
N GLY A 58 10.09 2.97 -15.52
CA GLY A 58 11.20 2.05 -15.30
C GLY A 58 10.77 0.62 -14.97
N THR A 59 9.52 0.23 -15.30
CA THR A 59 8.96 -1.08 -14.98
C THR A 59 8.67 -1.91 -16.22
N ALA A 60 8.57 -3.22 -16.05
CA ALA A 60 8.11 -4.14 -17.07
C ALA A 60 7.31 -5.29 -16.45
N GLN A 61 6.41 -5.85 -17.23
CA GLN A 61 5.53 -6.93 -16.81
C GLN A 61 5.68 -8.12 -17.76
N VAL A 62 5.78 -9.30 -17.19
CA VAL A 62 5.79 -10.56 -17.93
C VAL A 62 4.56 -11.38 -17.54
N LYS A 63 3.74 -11.71 -18.55
CA LYS A 63 2.60 -12.64 -18.42
C LYS A 63 2.96 -13.98 -19.06
N PHE A 64 2.80 -15.05 -18.31
CA PHE A 64 3.06 -16.40 -18.79
C PHE A 64 2.21 -17.44 -18.07
N LYS A 65 1.47 -18.26 -18.80
CA LYS A 65 0.61 -19.36 -18.27
C LYS A 65 -0.32 -18.91 -17.12
N GLY A 66 -0.91 -17.73 -17.25
CA GLY A 66 -1.84 -17.18 -16.25
C GLY A 66 -1.18 -16.49 -15.07
N MET A 67 0.14 -16.53 -14.93
CA MET A 67 0.90 -15.74 -13.97
C MET A 67 1.26 -14.38 -14.57
N GLU A 68 1.26 -13.36 -13.72
CA GLU A 68 1.65 -12.00 -14.04
C GLU A 68 2.70 -11.54 -13.04
N VAL A 69 3.85 -11.12 -13.53
CA VAL A 69 4.98 -10.69 -12.70
C VAL A 69 5.44 -9.32 -13.15
N GLU A 70 5.47 -8.36 -12.23
CA GLU A 70 6.02 -7.04 -12.47
C GLU A 70 7.49 -6.98 -12.03
N PHE A 71 8.30 -6.28 -12.83
CA PHE A 71 9.72 -6.09 -12.58
C PHE A 71 10.02 -4.61 -12.46
N VAL A 72 10.70 -4.23 -11.39
CA VAL A 72 11.12 -2.85 -11.12
C VAL A 72 12.58 -2.83 -10.67
N GLY A 73 13.33 -1.82 -11.08
CA GLY A 73 14.64 -1.56 -10.50
C GLY A 73 14.52 -1.05 -9.07
N ALA A 74 15.41 -1.49 -8.18
CA ALA A 74 15.53 -0.89 -6.86
C ALA A 74 15.83 0.61 -7.02
N ARG A 75 15.11 1.46 -6.26
CA ARG A 75 15.18 2.90 -6.46
C ARG A 75 15.16 3.67 -5.16
N LYS A 76 15.87 4.77 -5.17
CA LYS A 76 15.80 5.81 -4.16
C LYS A 76 14.85 6.89 -4.64
N GLU A 77 13.97 7.34 -3.77
CA GLU A 77 13.01 8.40 -4.04
C GLU A 77 13.30 9.60 -3.14
N SER A 78 13.31 10.80 -3.74
CA SER A 78 13.45 12.06 -3.00
C SER A 78 12.24 12.93 -3.31
N TYR A 79 11.58 13.43 -2.27
CA TYR A 79 10.35 14.22 -2.39
C TYR A 79 10.60 15.69 -2.07
N SER A 80 9.88 16.58 -2.75
CA SER A 80 9.79 17.99 -2.37
C SER A 80 8.47 18.25 -1.65
N HIS A 81 8.47 19.18 -0.69
CA HIS A 81 7.29 19.49 0.15
C HIS A 81 6.03 19.79 -0.67
N ASP A 82 6.17 20.44 -1.82
CA ASP A 82 5.03 20.90 -2.64
C ASP A 82 4.64 19.92 -3.75
N SER A 83 5.31 18.79 -3.85
CA SER A 83 5.06 17.78 -4.89
C SER A 83 5.20 16.37 -4.35
N ARG A 84 4.20 15.54 -4.62
CA ARG A 84 4.27 14.11 -4.37
C ARG A 84 4.96 13.32 -5.50
N LYS A 85 5.46 13.98 -6.55
CA LYS A 85 6.24 13.34 -7.60
C LYS A 85 7.69 13.26 -7.16
N PRO A 86 8.22 12.07 -6.85
CA PRO A 86 9.60 11.94 -6.45
C PRO A 86 10.55 12.18 -7.61
N VAL A 87 11.75 12.65 -7.27
CA VAL A 87 12.93 12.40 -8.10
C VAL A 87 13.36 10.98 -7.83
N VAL A 88 13.53 10.19 -8.88
CA VAL A 88 13.85 8.77 -8.79
C VAL A 88 15.25 8.53 -9.33
N GLU A 89 16.06 7.85 -8.54
CA GLU A 89 17.41 7.43 -8.87
C GLU A 89 17.56 5.92 -8.65
N ASP A 90 18.53 5.29 -9.30
CA ASP A 90 18.87 3.89 -9.02
C ASP A 90 19.32 3.76 -7.56
N GLY A 91 18.83 2.73 -6.89
CA GLY A 91 19.03 2.51 -5.47
C GLY A 91 19.40 1.07 -5.13
N THR A 92 19.59 0.85 -3.86
CA THR A 92 19.79 -0.47 -3.24
C THR A 92 18.46 -1.09 -2.82
N LEU A 93 18.46 -2.36 -2.39
CA LEU A 93 17.28 -2.97 -1.77
C LEU A 93 16.84 -2.19 -0.53
N GLU A 94 17.79 -1.72 0.29
CA GLU A 94 17.53 -0.90 1.47
C GLU A 94 16.80 0.41 1.11
N ASP A 95 17.24 1.10 0.06
CA ASP A 95 16.56 2.30 -0.43
C ASP A 95 15.12 1.98 -0.85
N ASP A 96 14.88 0.85 -1.53
CA ASP A 96 13.54 0.43 -1.93
C ASP A 96 12.66 0.09 -0.72
N GLN A 97 13.21 -0.57 0.31
CA GLN A 97 12.48 -0.90 1.53
C GLN A 97 12.16 0.35 2.36
N ASN A 98 13.11 1.29 2.49
CA ASN A 98 12.95 2.55 3.22
C ASN A 98 11.82 3.43 2.69
N ARG A 99 11.57 3.43 1.37
CA ARG A 99 10.51 4.25 0.74
C ARG A 99 9.12 3.64 0.81
N ARG A 100 8.96 2.41 1.32
CA ARG A 100 7.66 1.73 1.38
C ARG A 100 6.75 2.33 2.44
N ASP A 101 5.46 2.07 2.29
CA ASP A 101 4.43 2.65 3.15
C ASP A 101 4.41 2.06 4.56
N PHE A 102 4.46 0.71 4.68
CA PHE A 102 4.35 0.02 5.96
C PHE A 102 5.37 -1.12 6.06
N THR A 103 5.76 -1.45 7.29
CA THR A 103 6.71 -2.53 7.62
C THR A 103 6.29 -3.86 7.01
N ILE A 104 5.01 -4.20 7.11
CA ILE A 104 4.43 -5.44 6.55
C ILE A 104 4.49 -5.52 5.01
N ASN A 105 4.74 -4.41 4.33
CA ASN A 105 4.93 -4.32 2.88
C ASN A 105 6.39 -4.08 2.49
N ALA A 106 7.30 -3.96 3.48
CA ALA A 106 8.73 -3.73 3.26
C ALA A 106 9.56 -5.03 3.27
N LEU A 107 8.91 -6.18 3.40
CA LEU A 107 9.53 -7.49 3.34
C LEU A 107 10.04 -7.82 1.94
N ALA A 108 11.19 -8.48 1.87
CA ALA A 108 11.76 -8.99 0.63
C ALA A 108 12.26 -10.42 0.83
N VAL A 109 12.11 -11.27 -0.20
CA VAL A 109 12.66 -12.62 -0.21
C VAL A 109 13.60 -12.75 -1.40
N CYS A 110 14.85 -13.14 -1.13
CA CYS A 110 15.89 -13.30 -2.14
C CYS A 110 15.57 -14.43 -3.12
N LEU A 111 15.75 -14.16 -4.42
CA LEU A 111 15.56 -15.14 -5.49
C LEU A 111 16.88 -15.64 -6.10
N ASN A 112 18.01 -15.08 -5.73
CA ASN A 112 19.33 -15.53 -6.18
C ASN A 112 19.69 -16.88 -5.54
N ARG A 113 20.31 -17.75 -6.31
CA ARG A 113 20.54 -19.17 -5.96
C ARG A 113 21.20 -19.38 -4.61
N GLU A 114 22.24 -18.59 -4.31
CA GLU A 114 23.03 -18.75 -3.07
C GLU A 114 22.24 -18.39 -1.81
N ARG A 115 21.27 -17.46 -1.93
CA ARG A 115 20.45 -16.93 -0.84
C ARG A 115 18.96 -17.16 -1.07
N PHE A 116 18.63 -18.15 -1.90
CA PHE A 116 17.24 -18.41 -2.30
C PHE A 116 16.34 -18.69 -1.09
N GLY A 117 15.27 -17.92 -0.98
CA GLY A 117 14.32 -18.02 0.12
C GLY A 117 14.73 -17.25 1.38
N GLU A 118 15.90 -16.59 1.40
CA GLU A 118 16.30 -15.76 2.52
C GLU A 118 15.41 -14.54 2.64
N LEU A 119 14.81 -14.36 3.83
CA LEU A 119 13.98 -13.19 4.16
C LEU A 119 14.87 -12.02 4.55
N VAL A 120 14.56 -10.84 4.00
CA VAL A 120 15.14 -9.56 4.38
C VAL A 120 14.03 -8.69 4.97
N ASP A 121 14.07 -8.52 6.29
CA ASP A 121 13.08 -7.79 7.09
C ASP A 121 13.78 -6.80 8.03
N PRO A 122 14.21 -5.62 7.55
CA PRO A 122 14.96 -4.67 8.36
C PRO A 122 14.11 -3.89 9.37
N PHE A 123 12.77 -4.01 9.30
CA PHE A 123 11.83 -3.24 10.11
C PHE A 123 10.93 -4.09 11.00
N ASP A 124 11.27 -5.37 11.19
CA ASP A 124 10.48 -6.29 11.99
C ASP A 124 9.02 -6.43 11.53
N GLY A 125 8.80 -6.37 10.20
CA GLY A 125 7.46 -6.46 9.59
C GLY A 125 6.76 -7.80 9.86
N VAL A 126 7.53 -8.88 10.09
CA VAL A 126 6.95 -10.17 10.51
C VAL A 126 6.34 -10.07 11.91
N TRP A 127 7.03 -9.42 12.85
CA TRP A 127 6.49 -9.17 14.20
C TRP A 127 5.23 -8.27 14.14
N ASP A 128 5.25 -7.22 13.31
CA ASP A 128 4.06 -6.37 13.12
C ASP A 128 2.88 -7.16 12.52
N MET A 129 3.12 -8.17 11.68
CA MET A 129 2.06 -9.06 11.19
C MET A 129 1.50 -9.97 12.30
N GLU A 130 2.36 -10.52 13.16
CA GLU A 130 1.96 -11.35 14.31
C GLU A 130 1.13 -10.53 15.31
N ASP A 131 1.56 -9.30 15.59
CA ASP A 131 0.88 -8.35 16.47
C ASP A 131 -0.31 -7.64 15.78
N ARG A 132 -0.54 -7.90 14.49
CA ARG A 132 -1.59 -7.27 13.66
C ARG A 132 -1.52 -5.76 13.66
N LEU A 133 -0.33 -5.21 13.44
CA LEU A 133 -0.07 -3.78 13.41
C LEU A 133 0.19 -3.25 12.00
N ILE A 134 -0.27 -2.02 11.76
CA ILE A 134 0.08 -1.20 10.61
C ILE A 134 1.01 -0.09 11.12
N ARG A 135 2.28 -0.17 10.75
CA ARG A 135 3.35 0.75 11.17
C ARG A 135 4.16 1.17 9.97
N THR A 136 4.63 2.42 9.94
CA THR A 136 5.55 2.89 8.90
C THR A 136 6.99 2.40 9.17
N PRO A 137 7.79 2.10 8.10
CA PRO A 137 9.18 1.69 8.27
C PRO A 137 10.05 2.76 8.93
N LEU A 138 9.81 4.01 8.56
CA LEU A 138 10.52 5.19 9.05
C LEU A 138 9.53 6.15 9.72
N ASP A 139 10.00 7.36 10.03
CA ASP A 139 9.18 8.44 10.60
C ASP A 139 7.85 8.59 9.85
N PRO A 140 6.70 8.41 10.53
CA PRO A 140 5.39 8.46 9.89
C PRO A 140 5.03 9.84 9.35
N ASP A 141 5.49 10.94 9.97
CA ASP A 141 5.26 12.29 9.46
C ASP A 141 5.95 12.50 8.11
N ILE A 142 7.19 12.01 7.96
CA ILE A 142 7.90 12.04 6.67
C ILE A 142 7.18 11.16 5.66
N THR A 143 6.85 9.92 6.05
CA THR A 143 6.17 8.94 5.18
C THR A 143 4.86 9.48 4.60
N PHE A 144 4.04 10.17 5.41
CA PHE A 144 2.77 10.76 4.97
C PHE A 144 2.92 12.11 4.30
N SER A 145 4.00 12.85 4.60
CA SER A 145 4.35 14.07 3.88
C SER A 145 4.77 13.76 2.44
N ASP A 146 5.52 12.69 2.22
CA ASP A 146 6.03 12.27 0.92
C ASP A 146 4.89 11.82 -0.02
N ASP A 147 4.04 10.92 0.40
CA ASP A 147 2.80 10.56 -0.32
C ASP A 147 1.61 10.49 0.65
N PRO A 148 0.79 11.54 0.72
CA PRO A 148 -0.37 11.58 1.61
C PRO A 148 -1.42 10.50 1.35
N LEU A 149 -1.41 9.85 0.17
CA LEU A 149 -2.30 8.72 -0.09
C LEU A 149 -1.99 7.52 0.82
N ARG A 150 -0.77 7.43 1.36
CA ARG A 150 -0.41 6.38 2.32
C ARG A 150 -1.28 6.40 3.58
N MET A 151 -1.82 7.56 3.98
CA MET A 151 -2.81 7.66 5.06
C MET A 151 -4.08 6.87 4.75
N MET A 152 -4.62 6.99 3.53
CA MET A 152 -5.76 6.20 3.06
C MET A 152 -5.41 4.70 2.97
N ARG A 153 -4.18 4.39 2.58
CA ARG A 153 -3.70 3.01 2.51
C ARG A 153 -3.58 2.37 3.90
N ALA A 154 -3.16 3.13 4.94
CA ALA A 154 -3.17 2.66 6.33
C ALA A 154 -4.58 2.23 6.76
N VAL A 155 -5.56 3.11 6.56
CA VAL A 155 -6.97 2.82 6.85
C VAL A 155 -7.49 1.61 6.06
N ARG A 156 -7.15 1.54 4.78
CA ARG A 156 -7.52 0.40 3.94
C ARG A 156 -6.94 -0.91 4.45
N PHE A 157 -5.65 -0.96 4.77
CA PHE A 157 -5.04 -2.18 5.28
C PHE A 157 -5.61 -2.59 6.64
N ALA A 158 -5.88 -1.63 7.53
CA ALA A 158 -6.57 -1.91 8.80
C ALA A 158 -7.93 -2.58 8.55
N SER A 159 -8.72 -2.06 7.60
CA SER A 159 -10.04 -2.61 7.25
C SER A 159 -9.95 -3.96 6.51
N GLN A 160 -8.96 -4.15 5.62
CA GLN A 160 -8.82 -5.38 4.83
C GLN A 160 -8.19 -6.54 5.60
N LEU A 161 -7.24 -6.25 6.48
CA LEU A 161 -6.49 -7.26 7.22
C LEU A 161 -7.05 -7.48 8.64
N GLY A 162 -7.89 -6.57 9.14
CA GLY A 162 -8.32 -6.56 10.54
C GLY A 162 -7.18 -6.19 11.50
N PHE A 163 -6.25 -5.34 11.05
CA PHE A 163 -5.09 -4.89 11.81
C PHE A 163 -5.37 -3.54 12.47
N THR A 164 -4.66 -3.25 13.54
CA THR A 164 -4.70 -1.96 14.23
C THR A 164 -3.60 -1.05 13.69
N ILE A 165 -3.89 0.23 13.50
CA ILE A 165 -2.85 1.21 13.18
C ILE A 165 -2.11 1.53 14.48
N GLU A 166 -0.79 1.43 14.45
CA GLU A 166 0.08 1.75 15.57
C GLU A 166 -0.11 3.23 15.99
N GLU A 167 0.01 3.53 17.31
CA GLU A 167 -0.38 4.81 17.89
C GLU A 167 0.32 6.02 17.25
N GLU A 168 1.65 5.96 17.10
CA GLU A 168 2.41 7.07 16.51
C GLU A 168 2.07 7.26 15.03
N THR A 169 1.89 6.15 14.30
CA THR A 169 1.43 6.13 12.90
C THR A 169 0.03 6.75 12.80
N PHE A 170 -0.89 6.40 13.70
CA PHE A 170 -2.24 6.96 13.75
C PHE A 170 -2.24 8.47 14.03
N ASP A 171 -1.47 8.91 15.01
CA ASP A 171 -1.37 10.33 15.34
C ASP A 171 -0.71 11.14 14.21
N ALA A 172 0.26 10.56 13.49
CA ALA A 172 0.82 11.18 12.31
C ALA A 172 -0.21 11.32 11.17
N ILE A 173 -1.12 10.34 10.98
CA ILE A 173 -2.24 10.49 10.03
C ILE A 173 -3.08 11.72 10.40
N ARG A 174 -3.43 11.89 11.67
CA ARG A 174 -4.22 13.05 12.13
C ARG A 174 -3.51 14.38 11.84
N ARG A 175 -2.21 14.45 12.13
CA ARG A 175 -1.40 15.65 11.89
C ARG A 175 -1.30 15.98 10.40
N ASN A 176 -1.16 14.96 9.56
CA ASN A 176 -0.96 15.10 8.11
C ASN A 176 -2.26 15.04 7.28
N ALA A 177 -3.43 14.79 7.89
CA ALA A 177 -4.72 14.71 7.20
C ALA A 177 -4.98 15.89 6.24
N PRO A 178 -4.63 17.16 6.57
CA PRO A 178 -4.79 18.28 5.63
C PRO A 178 -4.09 18.11 4.29
N ARG A 179 -2.98 17.36 4.26
CA ARG A 179 -2.21 17.13 3.03
C ARG A 179 -2.90 16.20 2.03
N ILE A 180 -3.96 15.50 2.40
CA ILE A 180 -4.71 14.66 1.46
C ILE A 180 -5.25 15.46 0.27
N GLY A 181 -5.43 16.77 0.43
CA GLY A 181 -5.90 17.68 -0.62
C GLY A 181 -4.99 17.78 -1.85
N ILE A 182 -3.71 17.40 -1.76
CA ILE A 182 -2.79 17.36 -2.93
C ILE A 182 -2.93 16.08 -3.76
N VAL A 183 -3.65 15.08 -3.25
CA VAL A 183 -3.87 13.80 -3.95
C VAL A 183 -5.05 13.95 -4.90
N SER A 184 -4.94 13.38 -6.10
CA SER A 184 -6.04 13.42 -7.06
C SER A 184 -7.26 12.64 -6.57
N ARG A 185 -8.45 13.11 -6.90
CA ARG A 185 -9.73 12.50 -6.48
C ARG A 185 -9.86 11.05 -6.95
N GLU A 186 -9.32 10.73 -8.13
CA GLU A 186 -9.36 9.37 -8.69
C GLU A 186 -8.58 8.38 -7.82
N ARG A 187 -7.42 8.80 -7.31
CA ARG A 187 -6.61 7.95 -6.41
C ARG A 187 -7.28 7.78 -5.05
N ILE A 188 -7.86 8.86 -4.50
CA ILE A 188 -8.65 8.81 -3.26
C ILE A 188 -9.84 7.86 -3.44
N ALA A 189 -10.61 8.01 -4.52
CA ALA A 189 -11.76 7.16 -4.81
C ALA A 189 -11.36 5.68 -4.98
N ALA A 190 -10.21 5.40 -5.60
CA ALA A 190 -9.70 4.04 -5.74
C ALA A 190 -9.39 3.39 -4.38
N GLU A 191 -8.79 4.11 -3.44
CA GLU A 191 -8.55 3.58 -2.09
C GLU A 191 -9.85 3.48 -1.28
N LEU A 192 -10.76 4.47 -1.39
CA LEU A 192 -12.07 4.42 -0.75
C LEU A 192 -12.90 3.21 -1.21
N ASN A 193 -12.91 2.93 -2.51
CA ASN A 193 -13.57 1.73 -3.04
C ASN A 193 -13.02 0.44 -2.44
N LYS A 194 -11.69 0.34 -2.26
CA LYS A 194 -11.08 -0.82 -1.61
C LYS A 194 -11.44 -0.94 -0.13
N ILE A 195 -11.68 0.18 0.55
CA ILE A 195 -12.19 0.20 1.93
C ILE A 195 -13.64 -0.31 1.95
N VAL A 196 -14.50 0.21 1.08
CA VAL A 196 -15.91 -0.22 0.96
C VAL A 196 -16.03 -1.72 0.66
N LEU A 197 -15.15 -2.25 -0.19
CA LEU A 197 -15.12 -3.66 -0.58
C LEU A 197 -14.34 -4.56 0.39
N SER A 198 -13.86 -4.02 1.51
CA SER A 198 -13.15 -4.82 2.52
C SER A 198 -14.11 -5.69 3.33
N PRO A 199 -13.60 -6.75 4.01
CA PRO A 199 -14.43 -7.61 4.84
C PRO A 199 -15.20 -6.88 5.94
N VAL A 200 -14.62 -5.81 6.52
CA VAL A 200 -15.25 -5.01 7.58
C VAL A 200 -15.10 -3.51 7.27
N PRO A 201 -15.89 -2.96 6.35
CA PRO A 201 -15.79 -1.56 5.92
C PRO A 201 -15.97 -0.55 7.05
N SER A 202 -16.78 -0.90 8.08
CA SER A 202 -17.03 -0.03 9.23
C SER A 202 -15.75 0.39 9.94
N ILE A 203 -14.78 -0.51 10.09
CA ILE A 203 -13.45 -0.18 10.65
C ILE A 203 -12.80 0.95 9.84
N GLY A 204 -12.87 0.84 8.51
CA GLY A 204 -12.29 1.86 7.62
C GLY A 204 -12.96 3.22 7.79
N PHE A 205 -14.29 3.27 7.84
CA PHE A 205 -15.02 4.54 8.02
C PHE A 205 -14.83 5.15 9.40
N GLU A 206 -14.76 4.33 10.45
CA GLU A 206 -14.45 4.80 11.80
C GLU A 206 -13.04 5.41 11.87
N LEU A 207 -12.06 4.77 11.24
CA LEU A 207 -10.69 5.28 11.17
C LEU A 207 -10.60 6.56 10.34
N LEU A 208 -11.27 6.62 9.17
CA LEU A 208 -11.34 7.84 8.35
C LEU A 208 -11.89 9.01 9.16
N GLU A 209 -12.92 8.76 9.96
CA GLU A 209 -13.51 9.78 10.80
C GLU A 209 -12.60 10.18 11.97
N ALA A 210 -12.06 9.19 12.70
CA ALA A 210 -11.20 9.44 13.87
C ALA A 210 -9.90 10.18 13.49
N THR A 211 -9.42 10.01 12.26
CA THR A 211 -8.21 10.67 11.73
C THR A 211 -8.49 12.02 11.08
N GLY A 212 -9.77 12.42 10.90
CA GLY A 212 -10.15 13.65 10.20
C GLY A 212 -9.98 13.59 8.67
N LEU A 213 -9.74 12.41 8.12
CA LEU A 213 -9.69 12.20 6.67
C LEU A 213 -11.08 12.27 6.06
N LEU A 214 -12.12 11.74 6.73
CA LEU A 214 -13.47 11.66 6.19
C LEU A 214 -14.04 13.02 5.84
N GLU A 215 -13.91 14.00 6.73
CA GLU A 215 -14.35 15.39 6.51
C GLU A 215 -13.74 15.99 5.22
N ARG A 216 -12.53 15.59 4.87
CA ARG A 216 -11.77 16.15 3.74
C ARG A 216 -12.04 15.45 2.42
N ILE A 217 -12.30 14.13 2.45
CA ILE A 217 -12.48 13.33 1.24
C ILE A 217 -13.95 13.09 0.89
N PHE A 218 -14.83 13.10 1.91
CA PHE A 218 -16.24 12.82 1.76
C PHE A 218 -17.06 13.58 2.81
N PRO A 219 -17.07 14.95 2.72
CA PRO A 219 -17.76 15.82 3.70
C PRO A 219 -19.26 15.54 3.82
N GLU A 220 -19.91 15.09 2.74
CA GLU A 220 -21.33 14.76 2.76
C GLU A 220 -21.62 13.62 3.75
N LEU A 221 -20.76 12.60 3.81
CA LEU A 221 -20.91 11.51 4.76
C LEU A 221 -20.56 11.95 6.18
N HIS A 222 -19.47 12.73 6.33
CA HIS A 222 -19.09 13.29 7.63
C HIS A 222 -20.24 14.12 8.24
N ASN A 223 -20.95 14.93 7.45
CA ASN A 223 -22.03 15.79 7.89
C ASN A 223 -23.34 15.04 8.24
N LEU A 224 -23.42 13.73 8.03
CA LEU A 224 -24.53 12.90 8.50
C LEU A 224 -24.51 12.64 10.01
N LYS A 225 -23.46 13.07 10.72
CA LYS A 225 -23.36 13.02 12.16
C LYS A 225 -24.30 14.04 12.81
N GLY A 226 -24.88 13.64 13.95
CA GLY A 226 -25.58 14.58 14.84
C GLY A 226 -26.84 15.16 14.22
N VAL A 227 -27.72 14.30 13.68
CA VAL A 227 -29.03 14.76 13.21
C VAL A 227 -29.81 15.36 14.36
N GLU A 228 -30.09 16.68 14.30
CA GLU A 228 -30.83 17.41 15.32
C GLU A 228 -32.16 16.75 15.64
N LYS A 229 -32.49 16.70 16.95
CA LYS A 229 -33.83 16.36 17.42
C LYS A 229 -34.80 17.43 16.95
N ARG A 230 -35.63 17.14 15.97
CA ARG A 230 -36.80 17.96 15.66
C ARG A 230 -38.05 17.37 16.34
N GLY A 231 -38.44 17.97 17.45
CA GLY A 231 -39.65 17.58 18.21
C GLY A 231 -39.48 16.28 18.99
N ALA A 232 -40.58 15.55 19.22
CA ALA A 232 -40.63 14.28 19.96
C ALA A 232 -40.01 13.08 19.20
N HIS A 233 -39.66 13.24 17.92
CA HIS A 233 -39.02 12.21 17.11
C HIS A 233 -37.53 12.49 17.00
N ALA A 234 -36.72 11.70 17.68
CA ALA A 234 -35.28 11.67 17.45
C ALA A 234 -35.00 10.81 16.21
N HIS A 235 -34.52 11.42 15.13
CA HIS A 235 -33.85 10.62 14.11
C HIS A 235 -32.57 10.07 14.72
N LYS A 236 -32.32 8.79 14.55
CA LYS A 236 -31.04 8.16 14.94
C LYS A 236 -29.92 8.85 14.18
N ASP A 237 -28.76 9.00 14.82
CA ASP A 237 -27.54 9.37 14.11
C ASP A 237 -27.33 8.43 12.93
N ASN A 238 -27.42 8.96 11.72
CA ASN A 238 -27.37 8.17 10.50
C ASN A 238 -25.95 7.67 10.17
N PHE A 239 -24.93 8.23 10.81
CA PHE A 239 -23.54 7.80 10.58
C PHE A 239 -23.29 6.38 11.11
N VAL A 240 -23.69 6.09 12.34
CA VAL A 240 -23.51 4.78 12.98
C VAL A 240 -24.27 3.67 12.23
N PRO A 241 -25.57 3.81 11.85
CA PRO A 241 -26.25 2.81 11.05
C PRO A 241 -25.64 2.59 9.66
N VAL A 242 -25.20 3.65 8.99
CA VAL A 242 -24.59 3.51 7.66
C VAL A 242 -23.28 2.74 7.74
N SER A 243 -22.44 3.00 8.76
CA SER A 243 -21.19 2.27 8.93
C SER A 243 -21.36 0.83 9.38
N TYR A 244 -22.44 0.50 10.13
CA TYR A 244 -22.65 -0.86 10.69
C TYR A 244 -23.64 -1.74 9.91
N THR A 245 -24.65 -1.18 9.25
CA THR A 245 -25.74 -1.97 8.66
C THR A 245 -25.76 -2.04 7.15
N HIS A 246 -25.39 -1.00 6.43
CA HIS A 246 -25.47 -0.98 4.96
C HIS A 246 -24.17 -1.40 4.25
N LEU A 247 -23.11 -1.66 4.98
CA LEU A 247 -21.85 -2.15 4.43
C LEU A 247 -21.66 -3.67 4.68
N ARG A 248 -22.67 -4.35 5.27
CA ARG A 248 -22.65 -5.79 5.53
C ARG A 248 -23.54 -6.61 4.57
N ASP A 249 -24.39 -5.97 3.81
CA ASP A 249 -25.24 -6.57 2.76
C ASP A 249 -24.64 -6.29 1.37
#